data_d84faee4f382936becd7150d9e96948b
#
_entry.id   d84faee4f382936becd7150d9e96948b
#
_cell.length_a   1.000
_cell.length_b   1.000
_cell.length_c   1.000
_cell.angle_alpha   90.00
_cell.angle_beta   90.00
_cell.angle_gamma   90.00
#
_symmetry.space_group_name_H-M   'P 1'
#
loop_
_entity.id
_entity.type
_entity.pdbx_description
1 polymer ?
#
loop_
_entity_poly.entity_id
_entity_poly.type
_entity_poly.pdbx_seq_one_letter_code
_entity_poly.pdbx_strand_id
1 'polypeptide(L)'
;NKNCSICKQSLPLEEFYLSHNGMYNFCCKPCDRKRKAVYRAENKEKIAIAEHKYINTEGGYVREVINGIFSRHKKKNTRLKWVPDCNRREVYEELMLYIQDHGRNCEYCKEPWTYKRVLGTRGRGFNARGPKITTNFSIDRLDSTKTYSTNNLVFCCVGCNLRKNQVRLSDIVNITRVW
;
A
#
# COMPACT_ATOMS: atom_id res chain seq x y z
N ASN A 1 -4.81 32.77 17.79
CA ASN A 1 -5.52 32.91 16.52
C ASN A 1 -4.54 33.27 15.40
N LYS A 2 -4.90 32.89 14.16
CA LYS A 2 -4.16 33.18 12.94
C LYS A 2 -5.11 33.60 11.82
N ASN A 3 -4.71 34.60 11.04
CA ASN A 3 -5.50 35.05 9.91
C ASN A 3 -5.27 34.12 8.70
N CYS A 4 -6.35 33.59 8.13
CA CYS A 4 -6.30 32.84 6.88
C CYS A 4 -6.01 33.77 5.71
N SER A 5 -4.98 33.49 4.91
CA SER A 5 -4.60 34.35 3.75
C SER A 5 -5.64 34.36 2.63
N ILE A 6 -6.53 33.35 2.58
CA ILE A 6 -7.54 33.19 1.53
C ILE A 6 -8.88 33.80 1.95
N CYS A 7 -9.50 33.33 3.05
CA CYS A 7 -10.79 33.87 3.49
C CYS A 7 -10.69 35.07 4.42
N LYS A 8 -9.48 35.47 4.82
CA LYS A 8 -9.18 36.62 5.69
C LYS A 8 -9.74 36.52 7.11
N GLN A 9 -10.37 35.41 7.49
CA GLN A 9 -10.91 35.20 8.82
C GLN A 9 -9.80 34.94 9.83
N SER A 10 -9.96 35.46 11.05
CA SER A 10 -9.11 35.15 12.20
C SER A 10 -9.66 33.89 12.88
N LEU A 11 -8.90 32.80 12.82
CA LEU A 11 -9.35 31.48 13.27
C LEU A 11 -8.37 30.91 14.30
N PRO A 12 -8.82 29.99 15.18
CA PRO A 12 -7.94 29.24 16.07
C PRO A 12 -6.86 28.47 15.29
N LEU A 13 -5.70 28.24 15.91
CA LEU A 13 -4.58 27.54 15.28
C LEU A 13 -4.93 26.11 14.86
N GLU A 14 -5.85 25.46 15.57
CA GLU A 14 -6.37 24.12 15.27
C GLU A 14 -7.04 24.04 13.89
N GLU A 15 -7.53 25.15 13.36
CA GLU A 15 -8.12 25.25 12.02
C GLU A 15 -7.07 25.30 10.89
N PHE A 16 -5.80 25.25 11.23
CA PHE A 16 -4.69 25.22 10.27
C PHE A 16 -3.96 23.88 10.34
N TYR A 17 -3.40 23.43 9.21
CA TYR A 17 -2.50 22.29 9.21
C TYR A 17 -1.11 22.73 9.72
N LEU A 18 -0.55 21.95 10.63
CA LEU A 18 0.84 22.08 11.07
C LEU A 18 1.75 21.41 10.02
N SER A 19 2.76 22.13 9.56
CA SER A 19 3.80 21.59 8.68
C SER A 19 4.85 20.81 9.50
N HIS A 20 5.65 19.98 8.82
CA HIS A 20 6.73 19.20 9.44
C HIS A 20 7.82 20.08 10.10
N ASN A 21 7.94 21.33 9.69
CA ASN A 21 8.86 22.30 10.30
C ASN A 21 8.26 23.07 11.50
N GLY A 22 7.12 22.61 12.03
CA GLY A 22 6.44 23.20 13.17
C GLY A 22 5.66 24.50 12.88
N MET A 23 5.57 24.93 11.62
CA MET A 23 4.81 26.12 11.25
C MET A 23 3.40 25.79 10.75
N TYR A 24 2.43 26.62 11.11
CA TYR A 24 1.07 26.50 10.58
C TYR A 24 0.97 27.02 9.15
N ASN A 25 0.24 26.30 8.31
CA ASN A 25 -0.02 26.67 6.93
C ASN A 25 -0.62 28.07 6.84
N PHE A 26 -0.40 28.75 5.69
CA PHE A 26 -0.87 30.10 5.43
C PHE A 26 -2.40 30.22 5.31
N CYS A 27 -3.10 29.13 5.00
CA CYS A 27 -4.56 29.09 4.87
C CYS A 27 -5.19 28.04 5.78
N CYS A 28 -6.44 28.29 6.19
CA CYS A 28 -7.21 27.37 7.02
C CYS A 28 -7.55 26.06 6.28
N LYS A 29 -7.85 25.00 7.04
CA LYS A 29 -8.17 23.68 6.50
C LYS A 29 -9.29 23.67 5.45
N PRO A 30 -10.43 24.42 5.61
CA PRO A 30 -11.44 24.51 4.57
C PRO A 30 -10.92 25.12 3.26
N CYS A 31 -10.19 26.25 3.35
CA CYS A 31 -9.63 26.92 2.18
C CYS A 31 -8.57 26.07 1.48
N ASP A 32 -7.73 25.36 2.22
CA ASP A 32 -6.73 24.43 1.65
C ASP A 32 -7.41 23.27 0.92
N ARG A 33 -8.47 22.69 1.51
CA ARG A 33 -9.26 21.62 0.85
C ARG A 33 -9.87 22.10 -0.46
N LYS A 34 -10.49 23.30 -0.45
CA LYS A 34 -11.08 23.90 -1.66
C LYS A 34 -10.03 24.15 -2.74
N ARG A 35 -8.91 24.78 -2.38
CA ARG A 35 -7.78 25.02 -3.29
C ARG A 35 -7.25 23.73 -3.91
N LYS A 36 -7.05 22.69 -3.08
CA LYS A 36 -6.60 21.36 -3.55
C LYS A 36 -7.61 20.68 -4.45
N ALA A 37 -8.91 20.85 -4.20
CA ALA A 37 -9.96 20.32 -5.05
C ALA A 37 -9.95 20.96 -6.44
N VAL A 38 -9.84 22.30 -6.50
CA VAL A 38 -9.70 23.04 -7.77
C VAL A 38 -8.46 22.58 -8.52
N TYR A 39 -7.30 22.58 -7.88
CA TYR A 39 -6.05 22.11 -8.49
C TYR A 39 -6.17 20.68 -9.08
N ARG A 40 -6.79 19.76 -8.32
CA ARG A 40 -6.99 18.38 -8.82
C ARG A 40 -7.93 18.31 -10.00
N ALA A 41 -8.97 19.14 -10.04
CA ALA A 41 -9.89 19.21 -11.16
C ALA A 41 -9.19 19.74 -12.43
N GLU A 42 -8.44 20.82 -12.31
CA GLU A 42 -7.71 21.46 -13.41
C GLU A 42 -6.52 20.62 -13.92
N ASN A 43 -5.88 19.84 -13.04
CA ASN A 43 -4.69 19.06 -13.39
C ASN A 43 -4.94 17.53 -13.39
N LYS A 44 -6.18 17.11 -13.56
CA LYS A 44 -6.59 15.70 -13.47
C LYS A 44 -5.74 14.78 -14.37
N GLU A 45 -5.51 15.19 -15.60
CA GLU A 45 -4.74 14.40 -16.56
C GLU A 45 -3.25 14.33 -16.18
N LYS A 46 -2.64 15.46 -15.82
CA LYS A 46 -1.24 15.49 -15.36
C LYS A 46 -1.03 14.61 -14.13
N ILE A 47 -1.96 14.68 -13.17
CA ILE A 47 -1.92 13.86 -11.96
C ILE A 47 -2.04 12.38 -12.33
N ALA A 48 -2.97 12.01 -13.21
CA ALA A 48 -3.16 10.63 -13.65
C ALA A 48 -1.91 10.07 -14.35
N ILE A 49 -1.26 10.86 -15.21
CA ILE A 49 0.01 10.46 -15.86
C ILE A 49 1.13 10.27 -14.83
N ALA A 50 1.27 11.20 -13.89
CA ALA A 50 2.29 11.11 -12.85
C ALA A 50 2.06 9.90 -11.91
N GLU A 51 0.82 9.67 -11.49
CA GLU A 51 0.44 8.50 -10.71
C GLU A 51 0.70 7.20 -11.49
N HIS A 52 0.30 7.16 -12.77
CA HIS A 52 0.56 5.99 -13.62
C HIS A 52 2.06 5.71 -13.77
N LYS A 53 2.87 6.75 -13.98
CA LYS A 53 4.34 6.62 -14.03
C LYS A 53 4.88 6.08 -12.70
N TYR A 54 4.41 6.61 -11.58
CA TYR A 54 4.88 6.20 -10.26
C TYR A 54 4.48 4.76 -9.90
N ILE A 55 3.23 4.36 -10.11
CA ILE A 55 2.77 3.01 -9.78
C ILE A 55 3.44 1.91 -10.62
N ASN A 56 4.02 2.26 -11.76
CA ASN A 56 4.80 1.35 -12.60
C ASN A 56 6.28 1.23 -12.19
N THR A 57 6.71 1.98 -11.17
CA THR A 57 8.01 1.75 -10.52
C THR A 57 7.92 0.63 -9.49
N GLU A 58 9.05 0.06 -9.12
CA GLU A 58 9.16 -0.90 -8.01
C GLU A 58 8.57 -0.32 -6.71
N GLY A 59 9.01 0.89 -6.33
CA GLY A 59 8.51 1.55 -5.12
C GLY A 59 7.01 1.82 -5.14
N GLY A 60 6.47 2.20 -6.29
CA GLY A 60 5.03 2.37 -6.47
C GLY A 60 4.26 1.07 -6.36
N TYR A 61 4.79 -0.02 -6.92
CA TYR A 61 4.19 -1.35 -6.81
C TYR A 61 4.18 -1.83 -5.35
N VAL A 62 5.33 -1.80 -4.68
CA VAL A 62 5.46 -2.18 -3.26
C VAL A 62 4.50 -1.39 -2.37
N ARG A 63 4.46 -0.07 -2.55
CA ARG A 63 3.53 0.79 -1.80
C ARG A 63 2.06 0.40 -2.01
N GLU A 64 1.68 0.02 -3.22
CA GLU A 64 0.31 -0.44 -3.50
C GLU A 64 0.00 -1.77 -2.82
N VAL A 65 0.94 -2.72 -2.83
CA VAL A 65 0.80 -4.00 -2.13
C VAL A 65 0.63 -3.76 -0.63
N ILE A 66 1.49 -2.94 -0.01
CA ILE A 66 1.39 -2.56 1.40
C ILE A 66 0.05 -1.88 1.70
N ASN A 67 -0.33 -0.88 0.91
CA ASN A 67 -1.62 -0.20 1.08
C ASN A 67 -2.82 -1.16 0.95
N GLY A 68 -2.68 -2.20 0.13
CA GLY A 68 -3.69 -3.24 -0.04
C GLY A 68 -4.02 -4.00 1.25
N ILE A 69 -3.03 -4.20 2.12
CA ILE A 69 -3.22 -4.81 3.45
C ILE A 69 -4.17 -3.97 4.30
N PHE A 70 -3.92 -2.66 4.38
CA PHE A 70 -4.67 -1.74 5.24
C PHE A 70 -6.01 -1.29 4.63
N SER A 71 -6.15 -1.30 3.30
CA SER A 71 -7.38 -0.85 2.64
C SER A 71 -8.53 -1.85 2.75
N ARG A 72 -8.22 -3.14 2.85
CA ARG A 72 -9.23 -4.20 2.97
C ARG A 72 -10.05 -4.09 4.26
N HIS A 73 -9.45 -3.58 5.34
CA HIS A 73 -10.10 -3.42 6.64
C HIS A 73 -11.06 -2.22 6.73
N LYS A 74 -10.94 -1.25 5.82
CA LYS A 74 -11.81 -0.06 5.80
C LYS A 74 -13.18 -0.30 5.17
N LYS A 75 -13.36 -1.41 4.44
CA LYS A 75 -14.64 -1.74 3.83
C LYS A 75 -15.56 -2.41 4.85
N LYS A 76 -16.61 -1.71 5.27
CA LYS A 76 -17.62 -2.14 6.25
C LYS A 76 -18.27 -3.52 6.01
N ASN A 77 -18.10 -4.12 4.83
CA ASN A 77 -18.74 -5.38 4.40
C ASN A 77 -17.76 -6.53 4.16
N THR A 78 -16.50 -6.43 4.58
CA THR A 78 -15.59 -7.58 4.47
C THR A 78 -15.70 -8.46 5.70
N ARG A 79 -15.91 -9.76 5.50
CA ARG A 79 -15.85 -10.80 6.55
C ARG A 79 -14.47 -10.93 7.20
N LEU A 80 -13.53 -10.07 6.85
CA LEU A 80 -12.16 -10.07 7.37
C LEU A 80 -12.16 -9.42 8.76
N LYS A 81 -12.12 -10.26 9.79
CA LYS A 81 -12.05 -9.88 11.20
C LYS A 81 -10.67 -9.32 11.64
N TRP A 82 -9.72 -9.22 10.73
CA TRP A 82 -8.32 -9.00 11.07
C TRP A 82 -7.88 -7.55 10.80
N VAL A 83 -7.86 -6.76 11.85
CA VAL A 83 -7.19 -5.44 11.80
C VAL A 83 -5.67 -5.68 11.85
N PRO A 84 -4.87 -5.10 10.95
CA PRO A 84 -3.41 -5.23 11.06
C PRO A 84 -2.90 -4.70 12.40
N ASP A 85 -2.05 -5.48 13.06
CA ASP A 85 -1.34 -5.13 14.28
C ASP A 85 0.07 -4.61 13.92
N CYS A 86 0.11 -3.73 12.96
CA CYS A 86 1.30 -3.01 12.50
C CYS A 86 0.86 -1.84 11.63
N ASN A 87 1.75 -0.89 11.40
CA ASN A 87 1.52 0.22 10.49
C ASN A 87 2.30 0.07 9.17
N ARG A 88 2.04 0.97 8.19
CA ARG A 88 2.67 0.88 6.86
C ARG A 88 4.18 1.06 6.88
N ARG A 89 4.68 1.86 7.80
CA ARG A 89 6.09 2.14 7.95
C ARG A 89 6.81 0.90 8.47
N GLU A 90 6.28 0.26 9.49
CA GLU A 90 6.81 -1.00 10.03
C GLU A 90 6.87 -2.10 8.96
N VAL A 91 5.81 -2.29 8.17
CA VAL A 91 5.82 -3.26 7.05
C VAL A 91 6.92 -2.94 6.04
N TYR A 92 7.16 -1.66 5.76
CA TYR A 92 8.20 -1.24 4.83
C TYR A 92 9.61 -1.45 5.41
N GLU A 93 9.80 -1.16 6.70
CA GLU A 93 11.06 -1.37 7.42
C GLU A 93 11.41 -2.87 7.45
N GLU A 94 10.45 -3.74 7.78
CA GLU A 94 10.63 -5.19 7.72
C GLU A 94 10.98 -5.70 6.31
N LEU A 95 10.35 -5.14 5.27
CA LEU A 95 10.70 -5.46 3.89
C LEU A 95 12.14 -5.06 3.56
N MET A 96 12.60 -3.89 4.04
CA MET A 96 13.97 -3.43 3.79
C MET A 96 15.00 -4.32 4.49
N LEU A 97 14.74 -4.73 5.72
CA LEU A 97 15.58 -5.70 6.44
C LEU A 97 15.62 -7.04 5.71
N TYR A 98 14.46 -7.56 5.31
CA TYR A 98 14.38 -8.79 4.54
C TYR A 98 15.19 -8.72 3.24
N ILE A 99 15.08 -7.62 2.48
CA ILE A 99 15.84 -7.45 1.23
C ILE A 99 17.34 -7.39 1.47
N GLN A 100 17.77 -6.80 2.57
CA GLN A 100 19.18 -6.74 2.96
C GLN A 100 19.77 -8.14 3.18
N ASP A 101 19.02 -9.03 3.84
CA ASP A 101 19.49 -10.35 4.23
C ASP A 101 19.29 -11.41 3.14
N HIS A 102 18.20 -11.32 2.38
CA HIS A 102 17.74 -12.37 1.46
C HIS A 102 17.66 -11.91 0.00
N GLY A 103 17.93 -10.63 -0.28
CA GLY A 103 17.71 -10.05 -1.60
C GLY A 103 16.23 -9.94 -1.93
N ARG A 104 15.93 -9.76 -3.21
CA ARG A 104 14.55 -9.65 -3.73
C ARG A 104 13.97 -11.00 -4.12
N ASN A 105 14.09 -11.98 -3.24
CA ASN A 105 13.69 -13.36 -3.49
C ASN A 105 12.45 -13.74 -2.68
N CYS A 106 11.63 -14.59 -3.25
CA CYS A 106 10.47 -15.13 -2.57
C CYS A 106 10.88 -16.03 -1.41
N GLU A 107 10.32 -15.81 -0.21
CA GLU A 107 10.65 -16.65 0.95
C GLU A 107 10.31 -18.13 0.75
N TYR A 108 9.29 -18.43 -0.05
CA TYR A 108 8.87 -19.82 -0.26
C TYR A 108 9.65 -20.55 -1.36
N CYS A 109 9.72 -19.99 -2.58
CA CYS A 109 10.38 -20.67 -3.71
C CYS A 109 11.80 -20.18 -3.97
N LYS A 110 12.28 -19.20 -3.24
CA LYS A 110 13.61 -18.57 -3.36
C LYS A 110 13.90 -17.89 -4.71
N GLU A 111 12.93 -17.91 -5.63
CA GLU A 111 13.05 -17.24 -6.93
C GLU A 111 12.86 -15.72 -6.79
N PRO A 112 13.53 -14.93 -7.62
CA PRO A 112 13.39 -13.48 -7.58
C PRO A 112 11.98 -13.06 -7.98
N TRP A 113 11.38 -12.13 -7.20
CA TRP A 113 10.10 -11.56 -7.58
C TRP A 113 10.23 -10.41 -8.58
N THR A 114 9.13 -10.15 -9.27
CA THR A 114 9.01 -9.07 -10.25
C THR A 114 7.96 -8.04 -9.81
N TYR A 115 7.90 -6.92 -10.53
CA TYR A 115 6.96 -5.82 -10.28
C TYR A 115 6.17 -5.46 -11.56
N LYS A 116 5.97 -6.43 -12.45
CA LYS A 116 5.36 -6.21 -13.75
C LYS A 116 3.87 -5.88 -13.62
N ARG A 117 3.40 -4.95 -14.44
CA ARG A 117 1.98 -4.66 -14.60
C ARG A 117 1.56 -4.97 -16.04
N VAL A 118 0.48 -5.70 -16.16
CA VAL A 118 -0.20 -5.87 -17.44
C VAL A 118 -1.48 -5.05 -17.36
N LEU A 119 -1.66 -4.15 -18.32
CA LEU A 119 -2.90 -3.39 -18.45
C LEU A 119 -4.04 -4.38 -18.70
N GLY A 120 -5.03 -4.37 -17.83
CA GLY A 120 -6.16 -5.27 -17.93
C GLY A 120 -7.16 -4.79 -18.97
N THR A 121 -7.72 -5.72 -19.70
CA THR A 121 -8.84 -5.50 -20.60
C THR A 121 -10.19 -5.41 -19.89
N ARG A 122 -10.23 -5.70 -18.57
CA ARG A 122 -11.44 -5.68 -17.74
C ARG A 122 -11.44 -4.47 -16.82
N GLY A 123 -12.17 -3.45 -17.18
CA GLY A 123 -12.40 -2.26 -16.36
C GLY A 123 -12.35 -0.97 -17.18
N ARG A 124 -13.10 0.03 -16.75
CA ARG A 124 -13.08 1.35 -17.37
C ARG A 124 -12.00 2.19 -16.68
N GLY A 125 -10.99 2.64 -17.45
CA GLY A 125 -9.97 3.57 -17.00
C GLY A 125 -8.62 2.94 -16.66
N PHE A 126 -7.66 3.78 -16.23
CA PHE A 126 -6.28 3.46 -15.94
C PHE A 126 -6.06 2.43 -14.80
N ASN A 127 -7.11 2.14 -14.03
CA ASN A 127 -7.09 1.22 -12.90
C ASN A 127 -7.58 -0.19 -13.23
N ALA A 128 -7.72 -0.54 -14.51
CA ALA A 128 -8.09 -1.87 -14.93
C ALA A 128 -7.03 -2.88 -14.47
N ARG A 129 -7.40 -3.78 -13.55
CA ARG A 129 -6.51 -4.85 -13.08
C ARG A 129 -6.35 -5.89 -14.16
N GLY A 130 -5.14 -5.99 -14.71
CA GLY A 130 -4.75 -7.09 -15.58
C GLY A 130 -4.68 -8.44 -14.85
N PRO A 131 -4.33 -9.51 -15.57
CA PRO A 131 -4.11 -10.82 -14.98
C PRO A 131 -3.02 -10.73 -13.90
N LYS A 132 -3.17 -11.53 -12.84
CA LYS A 132 -2.15 -11.62 -11.79
C LYS A 132 -0.90 -12.28 -12.35
N ILE A 133 0.23 -11.60 -12.28
CA ILE A 133 1.52 -12.16 -12.63
C ILE A 133 2.04 -12.91 -11.41
N THR A 134 2.23 -14.21 -11.54
CA THR A 134 2.58 -15.11 -10.43
C THR A 134 3.95 -14.83 -9.83
N THR A 135 4.88 -14.31 -10.62
CA THR A 135 6.22 -13.92 -10.16
C THR A 135 6.27 -12.59 -9.42
N ASN A 136 5.18 -11.79 -9.46
CA ASN A 136 5.19 -10.48 -8.82
C ASN A 136 5.26 -10.57 -7.30
N PHE A 137 5.87 -9.53 -6.70
CA PHE A 137 5.94 -9.34 -5.27
C PHE A 137 4.56 -9.34 -4.61
N SER A 138 4.46 -10.00 -3.47
CA SER A 138 3.29 -10.06 -2.61
C SER A 138 3.70 -10.17 -1.14
N ILE A 139 2.79 -9.86 -0.25
CA ILE A 139 2.95 -10.05 1.20
C ILE A 139 1.90 -11.04 1.66
N ASP A 140 2.36 -12.08 2.32
CA ASP A 140 1.52 -13.11 2.93
C ASP A 140 1.62 -13.03 4.46
N ARG A 141 0.79 -13.78 5.15
CA ARG A 141 0.87 -14.01 6.59
C ARG A 141 1.48 -15.39 6.84
N LEU A 142 2.49 -15.48 7.67
CA LEU A 142 3.09 -16.75 8.06
C LEU A 142 2.01 -17.71 8.61
N ASP A 143 1.23 -17.23 9.57
CA ASP A 143 0.04 -17.90 10.10
C ASP A 143 -1.21 -17.20 9.58
N SER A 144 -1.94 -17.86 8.68
CA SER A 144 -3.17 -17.34 8.06
C SER A 144 -4.32 -17.15 9.04
N THR A 145 -4.24 -17.71 10.24
CA THR A 145 -5.26 -17.55 11.30
C THR A 145 -5.07 -16.26 12.10
N LYS A 146 -3.89 -15.65 12.04
CA LYS A 146 -3.54 -14.39 12.73
C LYS A 146 -3.63 -13.20 11.79
N THR A 147 -3.58 -11.99 12.35
CA THR A 147 -3.53 -10.75 11.58
C THR A 147 -2.14 -10.48 11.01
N TYR A 148 -2.02 -9.46 10.16
CA TYR A 148 -0.72 -8.91 9.77
C TYR A 148 -0.09 -8.21 10.97
N SER A 149 1.09 -8.66 11.36
CA SER A 149 1.99 -8.06 12.35
C SER A 149 3.43 -8.25 11.89
N THR A 150 4.38 -7.52 12.43
CA THR A 150 5.81 -7.63 12.07
C THR A 150 6.30 -9.08 12.14
N ASN A 151 5.87 -9.84 13.16
CA ASN A 151 6.25 -11.24 13.36
C ASN A 151 5.45 -12.23 12.48
N ASN A 152 4.51 -11.76 11.66
CA ASN A 152 3.63 -12.61 10.86
C ASN A 152 3.60 -12.19 9.38
N LEU A 153 4.62 -11.45 8.93
CA LEU A 153 4.80 -11.07 7.53
C LEU A 153 5.69 -12.09 6.81
N VAL A 154 5.33 -12.39 5.57
CA VAL A 154 6.17 -13.15 4.65
C VAL A 154 6.22 -12.44 3.31
N PHE A 155 7.41 -12.11 2.85
CA PHE A 155 7.67 -11.48 1.57
C PHE A 155 7.87 -12.55 0.50
N CYS A 156 6.93 -12.65 -0.41
CA CYS A 156 6.85 -13.77 -1.34
C CYS A 156 6.36 -13.34 -2.72
N CYS A 157 6.34 -14.25 -3.68
CA CYS A 157 5.70 -14.01 -4.96
C CYS A 157 4.18 -14.30 -4.89
N VAL A 158 3.41 -13.69 -5.78
CA VAL A 158 1.95 -13.89 -5.89
C VAL A 158 1.60 -15.36 -6.08
N GLY A 159 2.39 -16.11 -6.86
CA GLY A 159 2.14 -17.54 -7.11
C GLY A 159 2.19 -18.36 -5.83
N CYS A 160 3.24 -18.18 -5.02
CA CYS A 160 3.38 -18.89 -3.74
C CYS A 160 2.30 -18.46 -2.74
N ASN A 161 2.00 -17.16 -2.66
CA ASN A 161 0.92 -16.67 -1.80
C ASN A 161 -0.44 -17.28 -2.16
N LEU A 162 -0.76 -17.40 -3.46
CA LEU A 162 -2.01 -18.02 -3.91
C LEU A 162 -2.04 -19.54 -3.63
N ARG A 163 -0.92 -20.22 -3.76
CA ARG A 163 -0.83 -21.68 -3.48
C ARG A 163 -0.95 -21.98 -2.00
N LYS A 164 -0.27 -21.20 -1.15
CA LYS A 164 -0.39 -21.34 0.30
C LYS A 164 -1.83 -21.09 0.77
N ASN A 165 -2.50 -20.07 0.22
CA ASN A 165 -3.89 -19.70 0.54
C ASN A 165 -4.13 -19.70 2.07
N GLN A 166 -4.92 -20.64 2.59
CA GLN A 166 -5.23 -20.76 4.02
C GLN A 166 -4.52 -21.94 4.70
N VAL A 167 -3.52 -22.54 4.05
CA VAL A 167 -2.73 -23.63 4.62
C VAL A 167 -1.97 -23.12 5.86
N ARG A 168 -1.98 -23.89 6.93
CA ARG A 168 -1.27 -23.59 8.17
C ARG A 168 0.22 -23.88 8.01
N LEU A 169 1.05 -23.21 8.81
CA LEU A 169 2.50 -23.42 8.77
C LEU A 169 2.89 -24.86 9.04
N SER A 170 2.18 -25.55 9.95
CA SER A 170 2.35 -26.97 10.24
C SER A 170 2.19 -27.88 9.00
N ASP A 171 1.40 -27.44 8.03
CA ASP A 171 1.11 -28.21 6.83
C ASP A 171 2.11 -27.90 5.69
N ILE A 172 2.84 -26.78 5.79
CA ILE A 172 3.84 -26.35 4.79
C ILE A 172 5.07 -27.26 4.80
N VAL A 173 5.46 -27.79 5.94
CA VAL A 173 6.59 -28.74 6.05
C VAL A 173 6.42 -29.96 5.15
N ASN A 174 5.18 -30.33 4.87
CA ASN A 174 4.86 -31.41 3.94
C ASN A 174 4.79 -30.95 2.48
N ILE A 175 4.60 -29.64 2.22
CA ILE A 175 4.49 -29.09 0.87
C ILE A 175 5.87 -28.82 0.27
N THR A 176 6.88 -28.47 1.06
CA THR A 176 8.27 -28.27 0.59
C THR A 176 8.93 -29.56 0.08
N ARG A 177 8.34 -30.71 0.29
CA ARG A 177 8.81 -32.00 -0.28
C ARG A 177 8.24 -32.30 -1.66
N VAL A 178 7.38 -31.44 -2.20
CA VAL A 178 6.64 -31.67 -3.48
C VAL A 178 7.05 -30.64 -4.55
N TRP A 179 8.13 -29.87 -4.31
CA TRP A 179 8.66 -28.88 -5.25
C TRP A 179 10.06 -29.27 -5.75
#